data_e7ad9b06308c7790860c1a829b68d768
#
_entry.id   e7ad9b06308c7790860c1a829b68d768
#
_cell.length_a   1.000
_cell.length_b   1.000
_cell.length_c   1.000
_cell.angle_alpha   90.00
_cell.angle_beta   90.00
_cell.angle_gamma   90.00
#
_symmetry.space_group_name_H-M   'P 1'
#
loop_
_entity.id
_entity.type
_entity.pdbx_description
1 polymer ?
#
loop_
_entity_poly.entity_id
_entity_poly.type
_entity_poly.pdbx_seq_one_letter_code
_entity_poly.pdbx_strand_id
1 'polypeptide(L)'
;ESTTVRFAMQLGYAGYPEFQRALEEMVMNRLNSVQRMQFTYGRVPQGEILETVLQSDIEKIKMTLEEVDRSAFERAADTILSARTIYIVGIRSCAPLASFLAFYFHMIFPDVRQVQTNSSSEIFEQMIRITEDDVVIGISFPRYSMRTMKALEFANSRKAKVITITDSVHSPMNVYAACKAGR
;
A
#
# COMPACT_ATOMS: atom_id res chain seq x y z
N GLU A 1 -21.48 -2.26 -33.13
CA GLU A 1 -20.50 -2.16 -32.02
C GLU A 1 -19.21 -2.81 -32.48
N SER A 2 -18.07 -2.14 -32.24
CA SER A 2 -16.77 -2.68 -32.65
C SER A 2 -16.42 -3.92 -31.81
N THR A 3 -15.68 -4.85 -32.40
CA THR A 3 -15.22 -6.10 -31.72
C THR A 3 -14.50 -5.78 -30.41
N THR A 4 -13.81 -4.64 -30.33
CA THR A 4 -13.07 -4.15 -29.16
C THR A 4 -14.00 -3.79 -27.99
N VAL A 5 -15.15 -3.17 -28.27
CA VAL A 5 -16.14 -2.82 -27.22
C VAL A 5 -16.77 -4.09 -26.66
N ARG A 6 -17.15 -5.04 -27.53
CA ARG A 6 -17.70 -6.34 -27.10
C ARG A 6 -16.71 -7.13 -26.26
N PHE A 7 -15.43 -7.12 -26.63
CA PHE A 7 -14.36 -7.76 -25.85
C PHE A 7 -14.23 -7.15 -24.45
N ALA A 8 -14.21 -5.81 -24.34
CA ALA A 8 -14.16 -5.12 -23.05
C ALA A 8 -15.37 -5.49 -22.17
N MET A 9 -16.57 -5.52 -22.74
CA MET A 9 -17.79 -5.91 -22.01
C MET A 9 -17.76 -7.38 -21.56
N GLN A 10 -17.21 -8.31 -22.36
CA GLN A 10 -17.02 -9.71 -21.95
C GLN A 10 -16.05 -9.87 -20.76
N LEU A 11 -15.09 -8.95 -20.61
CA LEU A 11 -14.17 -8.91 -19.47
C LEU A 11 -14.76 -8.21 -18.23
N GLY A 12 -16.03 -7.75 -18.30
CA GLY A 12 -16.74 -7.15 -17.17
C GLY A 12 -16.61 -5.63 -17.08
N TYR A 13 -16.02 -4.97 -18.09
CA TYR A 13 -15.93 -3.50 -18.14
C TYR A 13 -17.16 -2.89 -18.80
N ALA A 14 -17.56 -1.67 -18.41
CA ALA A 14 -18.70 -0.97 -18.99
C ALA A 14 -18.48 -0.57 -20.47
N GLY A 15 -17.22 -0.58 -20.94
CA GLY A 15 -16.84 -0.33 -22.31
C GLY A 15 -15.33 -0.25 -22.52
N TYR A 16 -14.93 0.03 -23.77
CA TYR A 16 -13.50 0.08 -24.13
C TYR A 16 -12.69 1.16 -23.36
N PRO A 17 -13.22 2.37 -23.09
CA PRO A 17 -12.47 3.39 -22.34
C PRO A 17 -12.14 2.97 -20.91
N GLU A 18 -13.01 2.21 -20.25
CA GLU A 18 -12.76 1.69 -18.92
C GLU A 18 -11.70 0.56 -18.95
N PHE A 19 -11.84 -0.35 -19.89
CA PHE A 19 -10.85 -1.41 -20.13
C PHE A 19 -9.47 -0.82 -20.46
N GLN A 20 -9.40 0.20 -21.29
CA GLN A 20 -8.14 0.86 -21.64
C GLN A 20 -7.49 1.48 -20.42
N ARG A 21 -8.24 2.17 -19.56
CA ARG A 21 -7.72 2.73 -18.28
C ARG A 21 -7.17 1.64 -17.38
N ALA A 22 -7.91 0.56 -17.17
CA ALA A 22 -7.46 -0.56 -16.36
C ALA A 22 -6.19 -1.21 -16.92
N LEU A 23 -6.08 -1.32 -18.25
CA LEU A 23 -4.89 -1.84 -18.92
C LEU A 23 -3.68 -0.90 -18.79
N GLU A 24 -3.89 0.41 -18.95
CA GLU A 24 -2.86 1.42 -18.72
C GLU A 24 -2.35 1.39 -17.28
N GLU A 25 -3.23 1.29 -16.31
CA GLU A 25 -2.89 1.17 -14.90
C GLU A 25 -2.07 -0.11 -14.62
N MET A 26 -2.47 -1.23 -15.18
CA MET A 26 -1.75 -2.50 -15.07
C MET A 26 -0.34 -2.41 -15.68
N VAL A 27 -0.20 -1.76 -16.83
CA VAL A 27 1.09 -1.54 -17.48
C VAL A 27 1.97 -0.60 -16.64
N MET A 28 1.41 0.53 -16.18
CA MET A 28 2.13 1.51 -15.35
C MET A 28 2.62 0.90 -14.04
N ASN A 29 1.85 -0.01 -13.45
CA ASN A 29 2.23 -0.72 -12.22
C ASN A 29 3.42 -1.69 -12.43
N ARG A 30 3.64 -2.17 -13.65
CA ARG A 30 4.78 -3.01 -14.02
C ARG A 30 6.05 -2.22 -14.36
N LEU A 31 5.93 -0.95 -14.72
CA LEU A 31 7.07 -0.09 -15.06
C LEU A 31 7.85 0.30 -13.79
N ASN A 32 9.18 0.37 -13.91
CA ASN A 32 10.01 0.99 -12.87
C ASN A 32 9.88 2.52 -12.91
N SER A 33 10.43 3.22 -11.90
CA SER A 33 10.29 4.67 -11.78
C SER A 33 10.85 5.44 -13.00
N VAL A 34 11.97 4.96 -13.55
CA VAL A 34 12.58 5.57 -14.74
C VAL A 34 11.70 5.36 -15.98
N GLN A 35 11.18 4.15 -16.16
CA GLN A 35 10.28 3.84 -17.28
C GLN A 35 8.98 4.63 -17.18
N ARG A 36 8.42 4.82 -15.97
CA ARG A 36 7.24 5.69 -15.77
C ARG A 36 7.53 7.14 -16.13
N MET A 37 8.69 7.66 -15.71
CA MET A 37 9.14 9.00 -16.14
C MET A 37 9.25 9.10 -17.65
N GLN A 38 9.89 8.13 -18.30
CA GLN A 38 10.04 8.11 -19.76
C GLN A 38 8.69 8.02 -20.48
N PHE A 39 7.75 7.25 -19.94
CA PHE A 39 6.41 7.11 -20.53
C PHE A 39 5.60 8.40 -20.41
N THR A 40 5.77 9.15 -19.33
CA THR A 40 5.08 10.43 -19.10
C THR A 40 5.79 11.59 -19.80
N TYR A 41 7.13 11.47 -20.00
CA TYR A 41 7.93 12.49 -20.64
C TYR A 41 7.50 12.68 -22.10
N GLY A 42 7.17 13.91 -22.46
CA GLY A 42 6.71 14.27 -23.81
C GLY A 42 5.19 14.16 -24.04
N ARG A 43 4.41 13.62 -23.07
CA ARG A 43 2.94 13.61 -23.15
C ARG A 43 2.31 14.86 -22.54
N VAL A 44 3.01 15.52 -21.62
CA VAL A 44 2.55 16.74 -20.95
C VAL A 44 3.47 17.89 -21.36
N PRO A 45 2.94 19.02 -21.85
CA PRO A 45 3.72 20.22 -22.10
C PRO A 45 4.48 20.66 -20.85
N GLN A 46 5.72 21.11 -20.99
CA GLN A 46 6.57 21.47 -19.83
C GLN A 46 5.91 22.54 -18.91
N GLY A 47 5.16 23.47 -19.49
CA GLY A 47 4.46 24.51 -18.72
C GLY A 47 3.26 24.01 -17.90
N GLU A 48 2.74 22.81 -18.19
CA GLU A 48 1.53 22.26 -17.56
C GLU A 48 1.82 21.12 -16.58
N ILE A 49 3.10 20.76 -16.40
CA ILE A 49 3.50 19.62 -15.57
C ILE A 49 3.01 19.77 -14.13
N LEU A 50 3.22 20.94 -13.53
CA LEU A 50 2.82 21.21 -12.15
C LEU A 50 1.30 21.07 -11.97
N GLU A 51 0.53 21.71 -12.84
CA GLU A 51 -0.94 21.67 -12.78
C GLU A 51 -1.46 20.24 -13.00
N THR A 52 -0.93 19.54 -14.00
CA THR A 52 -1.29 18.14 -14.28
C THR A 52 -1.00 17.21 -13.10
N VAL A 53 0.15 17.37 -12.43
CA VAL A 53 0.49 16.55 -11.25
C VAL A 53 -0.45 16.85 -10.10
N LEU A 54 -0.65 18.12 -9.77
CA LEU A 54 -1.55 18.51 -8.67
C LEU A 54 -2.99 18.08 -8.92
N GLN A 55 -3.49 18.22 -10.15
CA GLN A 55 -4.82 17.77 -10.53
C GLN A 55 -4.95 16.25 -10.39
N SER A 56 -3.96 15.49 -10.83
CA SER A 56 -3.93 14.03 -10.66
C SER A 56 -3.93 13.61 -9.19
N ASP A 57 -3.22 14.34 -8.33
CA ASP A 57 -3.19 14.05 -6.89
C ASP A 57 -4.53 14.38 -6.22
N ILE A 58 -5.19 15.47 -6.62
CA ILE A 58 -6.55 15.82 -6.17
C ILE A 58 -7.54 14.70 -6.53
N GLU A 59 -7.48 14.20 -7.77
CA GLU A 59 -8.34 13.11 -8.23
C GLU A 59 -8.13 11.83 -7.41
N LYS A 60 -6.87 11.45 -7.15
CA LYS A 60 -6.54 10.27 -6.33
C LYS A 60 -7.03 10.41 -4.89
N ILE A 61 -6.93 11.60 -4.30
CA ILE A 61 -7.44 11.86 -2.95
C ILE A 61 -8.97 11.73 -2.93
N LYS A 62 -9.69 12.26 -3.94
CA LYS A 62 -11.14 12.10 -4.07
C LYS A 62 -11.54 10.63 -4.20
N MET A 63 -10.88 9.88 -5.08
CA MET A 63 -11.12 8.44 -5.23
C MET A 63 -10.91 7.70 -3.90
N THR A 64 -9.85 8.02 -3.17
CA THR A 64 -9.58 7.41 -1.86
C THR A 64 -10.70 7.71 -0.87
N LEU A 65 -11.21 8.95 -0.85
CA LEU A 65 -12.33 9.35 0.03
C LEU A 65 -13.62 8.58 -0.29
N GLU A 66 -13.88 8.30 -1.56
CA GLU A 66 -15.06 7.58 -2.03
C GLU A 66 -14.99 6.07 -1.78
N GLU A 67 -13.79 5.49 -1.91
CA GLU A 67 -13.58 4.04 -1.92
C GLU A 67 -13.08 3.46 -0.59
N VAL A 68 -12.58 4.30 0.34
CA VAL A 68 -12.05 3.81 1.61
C VAL A 68 -13.11 3.09 2.44
N ASP A 69 -12.81 1.88 2.88
CA ASP A 69 -13.63 1.16 3.86
C ASP A 69 -13.46 1.80 5.24
N ARG A 70 -14.41 2.67 5.59
CA ARG A 70 -14.42 3.39 6.88
C ARG A 70 -14.42 2.45 8.07
N SER A 71 -15.13 1.33 7.98
CA SER A 71 -15.19 0.37 9.07
C SER A 71 -13.85 -0.36 9.26
N ALA A 72 -13.14 -0.66 8.18
CA ALA A 72 -11.78 -1.19 8.26
C ALA A 72 -10.79 -0.18 8.84
N PHE A 73 -10.95 1.11 8.50
CA PHE A 73 -10.14 2.18 9.08
C PHE A 73 -10.37 2.32 10.60
N GLU A 74 -11.62 2.32 11.05
CA GLU A 74 -11.96 2.38 12.47
C GLU A 74 -11.41 1.16 13.25
N ARG A 75 -11.62 -0.06 12.71
CA ARG A 75 -11.01 -1.26 13.30
C ARG A 75 -9.49 -1.22 13.36
N ALA A 76 -8.83 -0.65 12.35
CA ALA A 76 -7.38 -0.47 12.35
C ALA A 76 -6.95 0.51 13.44
N ALA A 77 -7.66 1.62 13.61
CA ALA A 77 -7.41 2.59 14.67
C ALA A 77 -7.57 1.97 16.06
N ASP A 78 -8.66 1.25 16.32
CA ASP A 78 -8.90 0.56 17.58
C ASP A 78 -7.82 -0.51 17.87
N THR A 79 -7.39 -1.21 16.83
CA THR A 79 -6.31 -2.21 16.93
C THR A 79 -4.99 -1.55 17.34
N ILE A 80 -4.67 -0.39 16.78
CA ILE A 80 -3.46 0.38 17.11
C ILE A 80 -3.54 0.89 18.56
N LEU A 81 -4.69 1.46 18.94
CA LEU A 81 -4.89 2.02 20.29
C LEU A 81 -4.82 0.97 21.41
N SER A 82 -5.19 -0.27 21.11
CA SER A 82 -5.18 -1.37 22.08
C SER A 82 -3.88 -2.18 22.08
N ALA A 83 -2.96 -1.91 21.16
CA ALA A 83 -1.73 -2.69 21.03
C ALA A 83 -0.74 -2.39 22.15
N ARG A 84 -0.04 -3.45 22.62
CA ARG A 84 1.08 -3.34 23.55
C ARG A 84 2.30 -2.72 22.86
N THR A 85 2.67 -3.25 21.71
CA THR A 85 3.79 -2.78 20.88
C THR A 85 3.32 -2.60 19.45
N ILE A 86 3.73 -1.52 18.81
CA ILE A 86 3.42 -1.24 17.40
C ILE A 86 4.70 -1.43 16.57
N TYR A 87 4.70 -2.43 15.70
CA TYR A 87 5.77 -2.64 14.73
C TYR A 87 5.39 -2.02 13.39
N ILE A 88 6.29 -1.23 12.81
CA ILE A 88 6.07 -0.58 11.51
C ILE A 88 7.11 -1.12 10.51
N VAL A 89 6.63 -1.71 9.42
CA VAL A 89 7.44 -2.36 8.40
C VAL A 89 7.19 -1.71 7.05
N GLY A 90 8.18 -1.00 6.54
CA GLY A 90 8.20 -0.48 5.18
C GLY A 90 9.62 -0.53 4.64
N ILE A 91 9.83 -1.20 3.49
CA ILE A 91 11.16 -1.49 2.97
C ILE A 91 11.35 -0.84 1.61
N ARG A 92 12.60 -0.44 1.29
CA ARG A 92 12.97 0.25 0.04
C ARG A 92 12.23 1.58 -0.10
N SER A 93 11.44 1.79 -1.16
CA SER A 93 10.69 3.03 -1.39
C SER A 93 9.63 3.33 -0.32
N CYS A 94 9.20 2.35 0.45
CA CYS A 94 8.26 2.52 1.56
C CYS A 94 8.95 2.80 2.90
N ALA A 95 10.29 2.70 3.00
CA ALA A 95 11.01 3.00 4.24
C ALA A 95 10.82 4.44 4.72
N PRO A 96 10.84 5.48 3.87
CA PRO A 96 10.54 6.85 4.30
C PRO A 96 9.14 7.01 4.89
N LEU A 97 8.13 6.33 4.34
CA LEU A 97 6.76 6.35 4.85
C LEU A 97 6.66 5.67 6.22
N ALA A 98 7.35 4.54 6.39
CA ALA A 98 7.44 3.87 7.68
C ALA A 98 8.13 4.73 8.72
N SER A 99 9.22 5.44 8.35
CA SER A 99 9.93 6.35 9.24
C SER A 99 9.07 7.56 9.62
N PHE A 100 8.34 8.13 8.67
CA PHE A 100 7.41 9.22 8.92
C PHE A 100 6.32 8.80 9.92
N LEU A 101 5.69 7.66 9.69
CA LEU A 101 4.66 7.13 10.59
C LEU A 101 5.23 6.82 11.98
N ALA A 102 6.40 6.16 12.05
CA ALA A 102 7.06 5.84 13.30
C ALA A 102 7.41 7.08 14.12
N PHE A 103 7.88 8.14 13.47
CA PHE A 103 8.19 9.41 14.14
C PHE A 103 6.98 9.95 14.91
N TYR A 104 5.81 10.06 14.25
CA TYR A 104 4.61 10.56 14.90
C TYR A 104 4.05 9.60 15.93
N PHE A 105 4.14 8.30 15.68
CA PHE A 105 3.66 7.30 16.63
C PHE A 105 4.47 7.26 17.91
N HIS A 106 5.78 7.48 17.86
CA HIS A 106 6.62 7.60 19.06
C HIS A 106 6.21 8.78 19.98
N MET A 107 5.55 9.79 19.43
CA MET A 107 5.04 10.92 20.23
C MET A 107 3.75 10.57 20.98
N ILE A 108 3.04 9.51 20.56
CA ILE A 108 1.71 9.15 21.04
C ILE A 108 1.74 7.85 21.84
N PHE A 109 2.51 6.87 21.38
CA PHE A 109 2.52 5.51 21.92
C PHE A 109 3.85 5.20 22.64
N PRO A 110 3.81 4.44 23.75
CA PRO A 110 4.99 4.18 24.56
C PRO A 110 5.99 3.20 23.94
N ASP A 111 5.53 2.23 23.12
CA ASP A 111 6.42 1.23 22.49
C ASP A 111 6.10 1.08 20.98
N VAL A 112 6.88 1.80 20.19
CA VAL A 112 6.82 1.75 18.73
C VAL A 112 8.17 1.26 18.21
N ARG A 113 8.17 0.32 17.30
CA ARG A 113 9.37 -0.27 16.73
C ARG A 113 9.33 -0.24 15.21
N GLN A 114 10.16 0.61 14.64
CA GLN A 114 10.35 0.60 13.20
C GLN A 114 11.32 -0.51 12.82
N VAL A 115 10.89 -1.45 12.00
CA VAL A 115 11.74 -2.51 11.45
C VAL A 115 12.55 -1.93 10.29
N GLN A 116 13.82 -1.64 10.56
CA GLN A 116 14.75 -1.02 9.61
C GLN A 116 15.86 -1.99 9.29
N THR A 117 15.83 -2.58 8.11
CA THR A 117 16.91 -3.45 7.67
C THR A 117 16.83 -3.77 6.18
N ASN A 118 17.99 -4.09 5.61
CA ASN A 118 18.12 -4.64 4.27
C ASN A 118 18.29 -6.16 4.24
N SER A 119 18.39 -6.80 5.42
CA SER A 119 18.53 -8.25 5.58
C SER A 119 17.23 -8.91 6.02
N SER A 120 16.88 -10.04 5.42
CA SER A 120 15.69 -10.79 5.82
C SER A 120 15.83 -11.44 7.20
N SER A 121 17.04 -11.84 7.62
CA SER A 121 17.30 -12.39 8.95
C SER A 121 17.08 -11.37 10.05
N GLU A 122 17.59 -10.15 9.85
CA GLU A 122 17.44 -9.07 10.82
C GLU A 122 15.98 -8.65 11.04
N ILE A 123 15.09 -8.80 10.03
CA ILE A 123 13.66 -8.58 10.20
C ILE A 123 13.12 -9.49 11.30
N PHE A 124 13.42 -10.78 11.21
CA PHE A 124 12.95 -11.75 12.19
C PHE A 124 13.54 -11.51 13.58
N GLU A 125 14.82 -11.14 13.66
CA GLU A 125 15.47 -10.80 14.92
C GLU A 125 14.80 -9.60 15.61
N GLN A 126 14.48 -8.53 14.85
CA GLN A 126 13.79 -7.35 15.37
C GLN A 126 12.35 -7.66 15.81
N MET A 127 11.72 -8.67 15.22
CA MET A 127 10.33 -9.06 15.49
C MET A 127 10.22 -10.32 16.38
N ILE A 128 11.32 -10.89 16.88
CA ILE A 128 11.32 -12.20 17.56
C ILE A 128 10.41 -12.25 18.80
N ARG A 129 10.22 -11.12 19.46
CA ARG A 129 9.41 -10.97 20.69
C ARG A 129 7.95 -10.63 20.41
N ILE A 130 7.51 -10.63 19.14
CA ILE A 130 6.14 -10.32 18.77
C ILE A 130 5.17 -11.37 19.31
N THR A 131 4.03 -10.94 19.82
CA THR A 131 2.94 -11.76 20.36
C THR A 131 1.59 -11.31 19.84
N GLU A 132 0.54 -11.97 20.28
CA GLU A 132 -0.86 -11.65 19.94
C GLU A 132 -1.35 -10.28 20.46
N ASP A 133 -0.65 -9.70 21.44
CA ASP A 133 -0.95 -8.38 22.00
C ASP A 133 -0.35 -7.23 21.19
N ASP A 134 0.43 -7.56 20.15
CA ASP A 134 1.14 -6.59 19.33
C ASP A 134 0.44 -6.37 17.99
N VAL A 135 0.73 -5.23 17.35
CA VAL A 135 0.27 -4.93 16.01
C VAL A 135 1.45 -4.70 15.06
N VAL A 136 1.33 -5.17 13.84
CA VAL A 136 2.27 -4.88 12.76
C VAL A 136 1.56 -4.08 11.68
N ILE A 137 2.11 -2.92 11.37
CA ILE A 137 1.68 -2.09 10.24
C ILE A 137 2.67 -2.29 9.10
N GLY A 138 2.23 -2.95 8.04
CA GLY A 138 3.01 -3.18 6.83
C GLY A 138 2.67 -2.20 5.72
N ILE A 139 3.69 -1.51 5.18
CA ILE A 139 3.53 -0.53 4.10
C ILE A 139 4.23 -1.07 2.85
N SER A 140 3.48 -1.34 1.79
CA SER A 140 4.06 -1.72 0.50
C SER A 140 3.07 -1.46 -0.65
N PHE A 141 3.60 -1.00 -1.78
CA PHE A 141 2.86 -0.68 -3.00
C PHE A 141 3.34 -1.56 -4.17
N PRO A 142 2.78 -1.46 -5.39
CA PRO A 142 3.10 -2.31 -6.52
C PRO A 142 4.60 -2.57 -6.71
N ARG A 143 4.93 -3.81 -7.08
CA ARG A 143 6.21 -4.50 -6.91
C ARG A 143 6.51 -4.80 -5.45
N TYR A 144 5.45 -5.19 -4.74
CA TYR A 144 5.44 -5.50 -3.31
C TYR A 144 6.72 -6.15 -2.81
N SER A 145 7.24 -5.67 -1.70
CA SER A 145 8.46 -6.20 -1.10
C SER A 145 8.20 -7.58 -0.50
N MET A 146 8.88 -8.61 -1.03
CA MET A 146 8.84 -9.95 -0.45
C MET A 146 9.30 -9.98 1.01
N ARG A 147 10.18 -9.07 1.41
CA ARG A 147 10.62 -8.94 2.80
C ARG A 147 9.50 -8.41 3.69
N THR A 148 8.76 -7.40 3.23
CA THR A 148 7.57 -6.92 3.94
C THR A 148 6.55 -8.04 4.08
N MET A 149 6.28 -8.78 3.00
CA MET A 149 5.35 -9.91 3.04
C MET A 149 5.76 -10.99 4.04
N LYS A 150 7.04 -11.38 4.07
CA LYS A 150 7.57 -12.33 5.05
C LYS A 150 7.47 -11.82 6.50
N ALA A 151 7.65 -10.52 6.72
CA ALA A 151 7.45 -9.92 8.04
C ALA A 151 5.99 -10.04 8.49
N LEU A 152 5.03 -9.79 7.59
CA LEU A 152 3.60 -9.94 7.87
C LEU A 152 3.20 -11.40 8.08
N GLU A 153 3.74 -12.32 7.29
CA GLU A 153 3.56 -13.76 7.48
C GLU A 153 4.05 -14.22 8.84
N PHE A 154 5.25 -13.78 9.24
CA PHE A 154 5.81 -14.07 10.56
C PHE A 154 4.93 -13.51 11.69
N ALA A 155 4.49 -12.25 11.58
CA ALA A 155 3.59 -11.65 12.55
C ALA A 155 2.29 -12.45 12.68
N ASN A 156 1.69 -12.83 11.55
CA ASN A 156 0.48 -13.63 11.52
C ASN A 156 0.68 -15.02 12.15
N SER A 157 1.83 -15.68 11.93
CA SER A 157 2.18 -16.95 12.57
C SER A 157 2.29 -16.86 14.10
N ARG A 158 2.59 -15.66 14.61
CA ARG A 158 2.64 -15.32 16.04
C ARG A 158 1.29 -14.80 16.59
N LYS A 159 0.23 -14.82 15.77
CA LYS A 159 -1.11 -14.31 16.08
C LYS A 159 -1.17 -12.80 16.34
N ALA A 160 -0.13 -12.05 16.04
CA ALA A 160 -0.14 -10.59 16.10
C ALA A 160 -1.15 -10.02 15.10
N LYS A 161 -1.75 -8.90 15.44
CA LYS A 161 -2.66 -8.21 14.51
C LYS A 161 -1.87 -7.57 13.38
N VAL A 162 -2.37 -7.70 12.15
CA VAL A 162 -1.69 -7.16 10.96
C VAL A 162 -2.58 -6.13 10.30
N ILE A 163 -2.04 -4.93 10.10
CA ILE A 163 -2.65 -3.84 9.33
C ILE A 163 -1.81 -3.62 8.08
N THR A 164 -2.44 -3.51 6.93
CA THR A 164 -1.76 -3.26 5.66
C THR A 164 -2.14 -1.90 5.10
N ILE A 165 -1.12 -1.10 4.74
CA ILE A 165 -1.28 0.12 3.96
C ILE A 165 -0.75 -0.18 2.54
N THR A 166 -1.67 -0.23 1.59
CA THR A 166 -1.40 -0.66 0.21
C THR A 166 -2.35 0.03 -0.76
N ASP A 167 -2.16 -0.18 -2.05
CA ASP A 167 -2.88 0.48 -3.14
C ASP A 167 -4.17 -0.21 -3.57
N SER A 168 -4.39 -1.45 -3.17
CA SER A 168 -5.52 -2.23 -3.67
C SER A 168 -5.99 -3.28 -2.67
N VAL A 169 -7.30 -3.53 -2.66
CA VAL A 169 -7.91 -4.66 -1.93
C VAL A 169 -7.40 -6.01 -2.43
N HIS A 170 -6.90 -6.07 -3.66
CA HIS A 170 -6.30 -7.27 -4.26
C HIS A 170 -4.80 -7.41 -3.99
N SER A 171 -4.21 -6.52 -3.19
CA SER A 171 -2.81 -6.61 -2.79
C SER A 171 -2.52 -7.97 -2.13
N PRO A 172 -1.42 -8.64 -2.49
CA PRO A 172 -1.03 -9.90 -1.86
C PRO A 172 -0.75 -9.76 -0.35
N MET A 173 -0.52 -8.54 0.14
CA MET A 173 -0.37 -8.27 1.57
C MET A 173 -1.65 -8.53 2.36
N ASN A 174 -2.81 -8.37 1.73
CA ASN A 174 -4.11 -8.50 2.38
C ASN A 174 -4.48 -9.94 2.77
N VAL A 175 -3.70 -10.93 2.33
CA VAL A 175 -3.83 -12.33 2.80
C VAL A 175 -3.53 -12.43 4.30
N TYR A 176 -2.65 -11.57 4.82
CA TYR A 176 -2.21 -11.57 6.21
C TYR A 176 -2.97 -10.55 7.08
N ALA A 177 -3.71 -9.64 6.48
CA ALA A 177 -4.33 -8.51 7.18
C ALA A 177 -5.53 -8.96 8.02
N ALA A 178 -5.51 -8.64 9.32
CA ALA A 178 -6.68 -8.67 10.18
C ALA A 178 -7.62 -7.49 9.88
N CYS A 179 -7.05 -6.33 9.52
CA CYS A 179 -7.76 -5.13 9.06
C CYS A 179 -7.18 -4.69 7.73
N LYS A 180 -8.01 -4.68 6.70
CA LYS A 180 -7.62 -4.23 5.36
C LYS A 180 -7.88 -2.73 5.27
N ALA A 181 -6.87 -1.91 5.53
CA ALA A 181 -6.88 -0.50 5.22
C ALA A 181 -6.30 -0.32 3.81
N GLY A 182 -7.10 -0.51 2.82
CA GLY A 182 -6.72 -0.36 1.44
C GLY A 182 -7.95 -0.37 0.54
N ARG A 183 -7.79 0.28 -0.58
CA ARG A 183 -8.69 0.39 -1.68
C ARG A 183 -9.23 -0.96 -2.14
#